data_0dfb6707d86ea7468527e2074f9a2c48
#
_entry.id   0dfb6707d86ea7468527e2074f9a2c48
#
_cell.length_a   1.000
_cell.length_b   1.000
_cell.length_c   1.000
_cell.angle_alpha   90.00
_cell.angle_beta   90.00
_cell.angle_gamma   90.00
#
_symmetry.space_group_name_H-M   'P 1'
#
loop_
_entity.id
_entity.type
_entity.pdbx_description
1 polymer ?
#
loop_
_entity_poly.entity_id
_entity_poly.type
_entity_poly.pdbx_seq_one_letter_code
_entity_poly.pdbx_strand_id
1 'polypeptide(L)'
;MSYIAVILAVLVLLNTYPLLVSEDLVFRSKATNLQSSVSVMVNALSGLSPLTEENVADAMAVAEESGLSRILVTDGAGRVLYDTRETGSAVGYLALYTEIVRALQGYDAFSCTYKRGAFRSRASSPVMYQSQVIGAVYAYEYDTQQAALLTGLQETLLRLSAVVGALVLVLSLVLSKALTRKIGLLLTAIRQVREGAYSHRADIRGRDEIAQIGYEFNSLTDRLQTTETARRRFVSDASHELKTPLAAIRLLSDSILQTENIDPETTKEFVTDIGREAERLSRITEDLLRLTRLDSGVL
;
A
#
# COMPACT_ATOMS: atom_id res chain seq x y z
N MET A 1 8.54 5.26 0.50
CA MET A 1 8.21 4.88 1.89
C MET A 1 6.73 4.56 2.08
N SER A 2 5.78 5.41 1.63
CA SER A 2 4.33 5.21 1.83
C SER A 2 3.77 3.91 1.20
N TYR A 3 4.23 3.51 0.02
CA TYR A 3 3.76 2.28 -0.64
C TYR A 3 4.11 1.00 0.14
N ILE A 4 5.30 0.94 0.74
CA ILE A 4 5.71 -0.22 1.56
C ILE A 4 4.83 -0.33 2.80
N ALA A 5 4.50 0.79 3.44
CA ALA A 5 3.61 0.81 4.59
C ALA A 5 2.19 0.33 4.25
N VAL A 6 1.64 0.74 3.10
CA VAL A 6 0.33 0.28 2.62
C VAL A 6 0.35 -1.22 2.33
N ILE A 7 1.37 -1.73 1.65
CA ILE A 7 1.50 -3.16 1.35
C ILE A 7 1.60 -3.97 2.64
N LEU A 8 2.38 -3.50 3.61
CA LEU A 8 2.54 -4.17 4.89
C LEU A 8 1.22 -4.18 5.68
N ALA A 9 0.47 -3.08 5.67
CA ALA A 9 -0.86 -3.00 6.27
C ALA A 9 -1.85 -3.98 5.62
N VAL A 10 -1.85 -4.10 4.28
CA VAL A 10 -2.69 -5.04 3.54
C VAL A 10 -2.30 -6.48 3.85
N LEU A 11 -1.01 -6.82 3.92
CA LEU A 11 -0.54 -8.16 4.30
C LEU A 11 -0.94 -8.52 5.73
N VAL A 12 -0.82 -7.60 6.68
CA VAL A 12 -1.29 -7.82 8.06
C VAL A 12 -2.79 -8.07 8.07
N LEU A 13 -3.57 -7.27 7.37
CA LEU A 13 -5.03 -7.43 7.30
C LEU A 13 -5.43 -8.77 6.65
N LEU A 14 -4.77 -9.17 5.57
CA LEU A 14 -4.98 -10.46 4.89
C LEU A 14 -4.66 -11.67 5.78
N ASN A 15 -3.74 -11.53 6.73
CA ASN A 15 -3.40 -12.62 7.65
C ASN A 15 -4.27 -12.64 8.91
N THR A 16 -4.69 -11.48 9.43
CA THR A 16 -5.43 -11.40 10.69
C THR A 16 -6.94 -11.57 10.50
N TYR A 17 -7.51 -10.97 9.46
CA TYR A 17 -8.96 -10.97 9.24
C TYR A 17 -9.55 -12.38 8.99
N PRO A 18 -9.00 -13.22 8.07
CA PRO A 18 -9.53 -14.57 7.85
C PRO A 18 -9.45 -15.44 9.09
N LEU A 19 -8.42 -15.22 9.92
CA LEU A 19 -8.24 -15.96 11.16
C LEU A 19 -9.36 -15.68 12.15
N LEU A 20 -9.61 -14.40 12.43
CA LEU A 20 -10.67 -13.96 13.34
C LEU A 20 -12.05 -14.45 12.88
N VAL A 21 -12.33 -14.36 11.57
CA VAL A 21 -13.60 -14.82 11.01
C VAL A 21 -13.72 -16.34 11.08
N SER A 22 -12.65 -17.08 10.81
CA SER A 22 -12.65 -18.55 10.87
C SER A 22 -12.85 -19.05 12.29
N GLU A 23 -12.23 -18.43 13.28
CA GLU A 23 -12.45 -18.77 14.69
C GLU A 23 -13.92 -18.56 15.09
N ASP A 24 -14.50 -17.39 14.79
CA ASP A 24 -15.93 -17.09 15.12
C ASP A 24 -16.88 -18.07 14.43
N LEU A 25 -16.64 -18.38 13.15
CA LEU A 25 -17.45 -19.36 12.41
C LEU A 25 -17.37 -20.76 13.05
N VAL A 26 -16.19 -21.21 13.43
CA VAL A 26 -16.02 -22.52 14.09
C VAL A 26 -16.71 -22.52 15.47
N PHE A 27 -16.57 -21.48 16.27
CA PHE A 27 -17.26 -21.36 17.55
C PHE A 27 -18.79 -21.43 17.39
N ARG A 28 -19.35 -20.68 16.43
CA ARG A 28 -20.81 -20.71 16.16
C ARG A 28 -21.26 -22.07 15.65
N SER A 29 -20.51 -22.68 14.72
CA SER A 29 -20.81 -24.02 14.21
C SER A 29 -20.78 -25.06 15.34
N LYS A 30 -19.80 -25.01 16.22
CA LYS A 30 -19.71 -25.88 17.42
C LYS A 30 -20.89 -25.66 18.35
N ALA A 31 -21.28 -24.41 18.61
CA ALA A 31 -22.45 -24.11 19.45
C ALA A 31 -23.71 -24.74 18.86
N THR A 32 -23.99 -24.50 17.59
CA THR A 32 -25.19 -25.01 16.92
C THR A 32 -25.22 -26.54 16.89
N ASN A 33 -24.13 -27.17 16.49
CA ASN A 33 -24.03 -28.64 16.39
C ASN A 33 -24.17 -29.30 17.75
N LEU A 34 -23.46 -28.83 18.76
CA LEU A 34 -23.47 -29.46 20.07
C LEU A 34 -24.82 -29.23 20.80
N GLN A 35 -25.41 -28.02 20.68
CA GLN A 35 -26.74 -27.73 21.21
C GLN A 35 -27.80 -28.55 20.52
N SER A 36 -27.73 -28.77 19.18
CA SER A 36 -28.64 -29.62 18.43
C SER A 36 -28.55 -31.07 18.90
N SER A 37 -27.34 -31.60 19.09
CA SER A 37 -27.11 -32.94 19.63
C SER A 37 -27.71 -33.09 21.02
N VAL A 38 -27.47 -32.13 21.92
CA VAL A 38 -28.07 -32.14 23.27
C VAL A 38 -29.60 -32.06 23.20
N SER A 39 -30.18 -31.25 22.31
CA SER A 39 -31.62 -31.13 22.15
C SER A 39 -32.29 -32.45 21.71
N VAL A 40 -31.62 -33.21 20.81
CA VAL A 40 -32.09 -34.54 20.41
C VAL A 40 -32.13 -35.48 21.62
N MET A 41 -31.08 -35.47 22.45
CA MET A 41 -30.98 -36.27 23.68
C MET A 41 -32.05 -35.87 24.72
N VAL A 42 -32.26 -34.57 24.91
CA VAL A 42 -33.29 -34.02 25.79
C VAL A 42 -34.69 -34.49 25.33
N ASN A 43 -34.96 -34.46 24.01
CA ASN A 43 -36.22 -34.92 23.45
C ASN A 43 -36.45 -36.41 23.70
N ALA A 44 -35.40 -37.24 23.63
CA ALA A 44 -35.50 -38.68 23.93
C ALA A 44 -35.86 -38.93 25.42
N LEU A 45 -35.47 -38.03 26.30
CA LEU A 45 -35.69 -38.12 27.74
C LEU A 45 -36.98 -37.43 28.23
N SER A 46 -37.57 -36.53 27.41
CA SER A 46 -38.71 -35.68 27.79
C SER A 46 -39.98 -36.39 28.12
N GLY A 47 -40.14 -37.68 27.71
CA GLY A 47 -41.28 -38.53 28.05
C GLY A 47 -41.13 -39.37 29.32
N LEU A 48 -39.92 -39.33 29.92
CA LEU A 48 -39.60 -40.18 31.07
C LEU A 48 -39.76 -39.40 32.38
N SER A 49 -40.52 -39.97 33.33
CA SER A 49 -40.63 -39.41 34.70
C SER A 49 -41.04 -40.50 35.68
N PRO A 50 -40.27 -40.73 36.74
CA PRO A 50 -38.96 -40.13 37.08
C PRO A 50 -37.82 -40.65 36.18
N LEU A 51 -36.72 -39.85 36.09
CA LEU A 51 -35.48 -40.32 35.46
C LEU A 51 -34.83 -41.34 36.41
N THR A 52 -34.50 -42.54 35.89
CA THR A 52 -33.78 -43.60 36.59
C THR A 52 -32.59 -44.04 35.73
N GLU A 53 -31.60 -44.69 36.36
CA GLU A 53 -30.40 -45.17 35.65
C GLU A 53 -30.77 -46.09 34.46
N GLU A 54 -31.80 -47.00 34.65
CA GLU A 54 -32.25 -47.92 33.65
C GLU A 54 -32.94 -47.26 32.46
N ASN A 55 -33.93 -46.37 32.68
CA ASN A 55 -34.70 -45.75 31.57
C ASN A 55 -33.89 -44.70 30.82
N VAL A 56 -32.91 -44.06 31.48
CA VAL A 56 -31.97 -43.15 30.85
C VAL A 56 -30.97 -43.90 30.00
N ALA A 57 -30.43 -45.04 30.46
CA ALA A 57 -29.50 -45.84 29.69
C ALA A 57 -30.18 -46.34 28.36
N ASP A 58 -31.39 -46.82 28.44
CA ASP A 58 -32.14 -47.26 27.26
C ASP A 58 -32.40 -46.11 26.27
N ALA A 59 -32.81 -44.94 26.76
CA ALA A 59 -33.03 -43.76 25.93
C ALA A 59 -31.76 -43.20 25.29
N MET A 60 -30.59 -43.36 25.96
CA MET A 60 -29.30 -42.88 25.50
C MET A 60 -28.54 -43.89 24.62
N ALA A 61 -29.01 -45.10 24.41
CA ALA A 61 -28.43 -46.06 23.49
C ALA A 61 -28.20 -45.50 22.06
N VAL A 62 -29.13 -44.64 21.57
CA VAL A 62 -29.00 -43.95 20.29
C VAL A 62 -27.92 -42.87 20.30
N ALA A 63 -27.56 -42.35 21.48
CA ALA A 63 -26.57 -41.28 21.63
C ALA A 63 -25.11 -41.76 21.56
N GLU A 64 -24.85 -43.07 21.68
CA GLU A 64 -23.51 -43.66 21.58
C GLU A 64 -22.87 -43.46 20.19
N GLU A 65 -23.67 -43.35 19.15
CA GLU A 65 -23.21 -43.07 17.77
C GLU A 65 -22.92 -41.59 17.50
N SER A 66 -23.16 -40.70 18.47
CA SER A 66 -23.07 -39.24 18.27
C SER A 66 -21.64 -38.70 18.06
N GLY A 67 -20.61 -39.51 18.28
CA GLY A 67 -19.18 -39.11 18.18
C GLY A 67 -18.73 -38.13 19.25
N LEU A 68 -19.55 -37.87 20.28
CA LEU A 68 -19.20 -36.99 21.39
C LEU A 68 -18.21 -37.65 22.35
N SER A 69 -17.30 -36.86 22.93
CA SER A 69 -16.27 -37.37 23.82
C SER A 69 -16.81 -37.81 25.19
N ARG A 70 -17.91 -37.21 25.62
CA ARG A 70 -18.61 -37.60 26.86
C ARG A 70 -20.04 -37.03 26.89
N ILE A 71 -20.97 -37.81 27.35
CA ILE A 71 -22.36 -37.43 27.64
C ILE A 71 -22.63 -37.76 29.10
N LEU A 72 -23.23 -36.85 29.83
CA LEU A 72 -23.77 -37.06 31.16
C LEU A 72 -25.28 -36.71 31.20
N VAL A 73 -26.02 -37.51 31.87
CA VAL A 73 -27.44 -37.18 32.22
C VAL A 73 -27.52 -37.16 33.73
N THR A 74 -28.14 -36.12 34.29
CA THR A 74 -28.34 -35.96 35.73
C THR A 74 -29.82 -35.95 36.08
N ASP A 75 -30.12 -36.26 37.35
CA ASP A 75 -31.39 -35.97 37.94
C ASP A 75 -31.54 -34.48 38.29
N GLY A 76 -32.69 -34.06 38.85
CA GLY A 76 -32.98 -32.69 39.26
C GLY A 76 -32.10 -32.17 40.42
N ALA A 77 -31.44 -33.06 41.17
CA ALA A 77 -30.47 -32.74 42.19
C ALA A 77 -29.02 -32.63 41.67
N GLY A 78 -28.78 -32.93 40.38
CA GLY A 78 -27.45 -32.92 39.75
C GLY A 78 -26.66 -34.19 39.97
N ARG A 79 -27.29 -35.28 40.43
CA ARG A 79 -26.66 -36.59 40.55
C ARG A 79 -26.64 -37.25 39.14
N VAL A 80 -25.50 -37.79 38.74
CA VAL A 80 -25.31 -38.43 37.44
C VAL A 80 -26.03 -39.76 37.43
N LEU A 81 -26.94 -39.95 36.46
CA LEU A 81 -27.68 -41.18 36.18
C LEU A 81 -27.04 -41.98 35.03
N TYR A 82 -26.38 -41.27 34.07
CA TYR A 82 -25.76 -41.86 32.92
C TYR A 82 -24.45 -41.14 32.54
N ASP A 83 -23.43 -41.95 32.20
CA ASP A 83 -22.12 -41.46 31.74
C ASP A 83 -21.65 -42.39 30.62
N THR A 84 -21.32 -41.84 29.45
CA THR A 84 -20.74 -42.62 28.33
C THR A 84 -19.35 -43.20 28.62
N ARG A 85 -18.69 -42.77 29.71
CA ARG A 85 -17.41 -43.36 30.13
C ARG A 85 -17.61 -44.59 30.96
N GLU A 86 -17.13 -45.73 30.45
CA GLU A 86 -17.08 -46.97 31.21
C GLU A 86 -16.02 -46.92 32.34
N THR A 87 -14.82 -46.43 32.01
CA THR A 87 -13.74 -46.30 32.99
C THR A 87 -13.73 -44.93 33.64
N GLY A 88 -13.96 -44.86 34.95
CA GLY A 88 -14.08 -43.61 35.70
C GLY A 88 -15.44 -42.97 35.54
N SER A 89 -16.50 -43.76 35.38
CA SER A 89 -17.89 -43.29 35.35
C SER A 89 -18.22 -42.45 36.58
N ALA A 90 -18.97 -41.37 36.34
CA ALA A 90 -19.44 -40.47 37.36
C ALA A 90 -20.83 -40.82 37.88
N VAL A 91 -21.44 -41.93 37.46
CA VAL A 91 -22.76 -42.39 37.92
C VAL A 91 -22.80 -42.45 39.44
N GLY A 92 -23.89 -41.89 40.00
CA GLY A 92 -24.11 -41.77 41.44
C GLY A 92 -23.42 -40.56 42.09
N TYR A 93 -22.46 -39.88 41.46
CA TYR A 93 -21.82 -38.67 41.99
C TYR A 93 -22.53 -37.39 41.53
N LEU A 94 -22.33 -36.29 42.26
CA LEU A 94 -22.82 -34.98 41.86
C LEU A 94 -21.95 -34.36 40.79
N ALA A 95 -22.56 -33.92 39.69
CA ALA A 95 -21.90 -33.20 38.62
C ALA A 95 -21.92 -31.70 38.84
N LEU A 96 -20.78 -31.10 39.27
CA LEU A 96 -20.66 -29.67 39.60
C LEU A 96 -20.12 -28.85 38.42
N TYR A 97 -20.46 -29.22 37.19
CA TYR A 97 -20.09 -28.39 36.05
C TYR A 97 -21.01 -27.16 35.95
N THR A 98 -20.42 -26.01 35.63
CA THR A 98 -21.17 -24.74 35.54
C THR A 98 -22.32 -24.83 34.53
N GLU A 99 -22.14 -25.56 33.46
CA GLU A 99 -23.13 -25.76 32.39
C GLU A 99 -24.30 -26.60 32.91
N ILE A 100 -24.04 -27.64 33.69
CA ILE A 100 -25.10 -28.48 34.34
C ILE A 100 -25.88 -27.68 35.38
N VAL A 101 -25.21 -26.91 36.21
CA VAL A 101 -25.87 -26.05 37.22
C VAL A 101 -26.81 -25.05 36.53
N ARG A 102 -26.43 -24.45 35.42
CA ARG A 102 -27.30 -23.58 34.61
C ARG A 102 -28.49 -24.31 34.00
N ALA A 103 -28.26 -25.51 33.49
CA ALA A 103 -29.33 -26.32 32.94
C ALA A 103 -30.38 -26.70 34.03
N LEU A 104 -29.94 -27.06 35.22
CA LEU A 104 -30.85 -27.33 36.35
C LEU A 104 -31.63 -26.08 36.79
N GLN A 105 -31.16 -24.88 36.45
CA GLN A 105 -31.90 -23.62 36.64
C GLN A 105 -32.88 -23.32 35.51
N GLY A 106 -32.96 -24.20 34.47
CA GLY A 106 -33.86 -24.08 33.33
C GLY A 106 -33.28 -23.34 32.12
N TYR A 107 -31.98 -23.09 32.06
CA TYR A 107 -31.32 -22.35 30.98
C TYR A 107 -30.37 -23.26 30.20
N ASP A 108 -30.43 -23.17 28.88
CA ASP A 108 -29.39 -23.77 28.03
C ASP A 108 -28.05 -23.12 28.30
N ALA A 109 -27.00 -23.92 28.34
CA ALA A 109 -25.65 -23.44 28.55
C ALA A 109 -24.72 -24.02 27.47
N PHE A 110 -23.85 -23.15 26.94
CA PHE A 110 -22.79 -23.53 26.00
C PHE A 110 -21.50 -22.80 26.38
N SER A 111 -20.40 -23.54 26.31
CA SER A 111 -19.04 -22.97 26.42
C SER A 111 -18.12 -23.68 25.44
N CYS A 112 -17.25 -22.91 24.78
CA CYS A 112 -16.22 -23.44 23.90
C CYS A 112 -14.92 -22.73 24.16
N THR A 113 -13.82 -23.47 24.22
CA THR A 113 -12.47 -22.93 24.41
C THR A 113 -11.52 -23.64 23.47
N TYR A 114 -10.66 -22.84 22.80
CA TYR A 114 -9.53 -23.38 22.04
C TYR A 114 -8.29 -23.39 22.93
N LYS A 115 -7.73 -24.53 23.20
CA LYS A 115 -6.53 -24.66 24.03
C LYS A 115 -5.69 -25.86 23.62
N ARG A 116 -4.38 -25.65 23.45
CA ARG A 116 -3.39 -26.69 23.11
C ARG A 116 -3.76 -27.51 21.86
N GLY A 117 -4.18 -26.83 20.77
CA GLY A 117 -4.49 -27.49 19.52
C GLY A 117 -5.77 -28.32 19.50
N ALA A 118 -6.71 -28.05 20.41
CA ALA A 118 -8.02 -28.69 20.44
C ALA A 118 -9.12 -27.73 20.84
N PHE A 119 -10.31 -27.90 20.24
CA PHE A 119 -11.54 -27.28 20.73
C PHE A 119 -12.13 -28.14 21.84
N ARG A 120 -12.47 -27.49 22.92
CA ARG A 120 -13.18 -28.08 24.08
C ARG A 120 -14.53 -27.41 24.18
N SER A 121 -15.54 -28.09 23.66
CA SER A 121 -16.92 -27.59 23.64
C SER A 121 -17.75 -28.33 24.66
N ARG A 122 -18.59 -27.61 25.40
CA ARG A 122 -19.50 -28.12 26.40
C ARG A 122 -20.86 -27.50 26.16
N ALA A 123 -21.89 -28.32 26.18
CA ALA A 123 -23.26 -27.86 26.17
C ALA A 123 -24.07 -28.61 27.21
N SER A 124 -25.07 -27.93 27.76
CA SER A 124 -26.02 -28.58 28.67
C SER A 124 -27.38 -27.95 28.47
N SER A 125 -28.45 -28.78 28.50
CA SER A 125 -29.84 -28.33 28.43
C SER A 125 -30.66 -29.03 29.47
N PRO A 126 -31.72 -28.37 29.99
CA PRO A 126 -32.63 -28.96 30.96
C PRO A 126 -33.52 -30.02 30.37
N VAL A 127 -33.76 -31.11 31.10
CA VAL A 127 -34.79 -32.06 30.81
C VAL A 127 -36.06 -31.61 31.56
N MET A 128 -37.12 -31.30 30.79
CA MET A 128 -38.36 -30.76 31.34
C MET A 128 -39.48 -31.81 31.33
N TYR A 129 -40.21 -31.91 32.41
CA TYR A 129 -41.44 -32.66 32.48
C TYR A 129 -42.52 -31.84 33.21
N GLN A 130 -43.69 -31.67 32.60
CA GLN A 130 -44.77 -30.82 33.15
C GLN A 130 -44.33 -29.44 33.63
N SER A 131 -43.46 -28.76 32.87
CA SER A 131 -42.86 -27.44 33.15
C SER A 131 -41.94 -27.42 34.38
N GLN A 132 -41.51 -28.57 34.87
CA GLN A 132 -40.49 -28.66 35.92
C GLN A 132 -39.20 -29.28 35.34
N VAL A 133 -38.07 -28.78 35.83
CA VAL A 133 -36.76 -29.37 35.47
C VAL A 133 -36.56 -30.62 36.29
N ILE A 134 -36.54 -31.76 35.63
CA ILE A 134 -36.35 -33.10 36.25
C ILE A 134 -34.90 -33.61 36.14
N GLY A 135 -34.05 -32.95 35.33
CA GLY A 135 -32.65 -33.29 35.14
C GLY A 135 -31.98 -32.42 34.12
N ALA A 136 -30.78 -32.78 33.74
CA ALA A 136 -30.01 -32.07 32.72
C ALA A 136 -29.19 -33.07 31.85
N VAL A 137 -29.12 -32.78 30.57
CA VAL A 137 -28.18 -33.45 29.64
C VAL A 137 -26.96 -32.55 29.48
N TYR A 138 -25.79 -33.14 29.61
CA TYR A 138 -24.50 -32.47 29.36
C TYR A 138 -23.72 -33.24 28.30
N ALA A 139 -23.17 -32.52 27.31
CA ALA A 139 -22.31 -33.06 26.28
C ALA A 139 -20.97 -32.37 26.28
N TYR A 140 -19.93 -33.15 26.12
CA TYR A 140 -18.55 -32.66 25.97
C TYR A 140 -17.95 -33.20 24.69
N GLU A 141 -17.35 -32.29 23.91
CA GLU A 141 -16.64 -32.61 22.68
C GLU A 141 -15.20 -32.13 22.80
N TYR A 142 -14.27 -33.02 22.43
CA TYR A 142 -12.85 -32.70 22.32
C TYR A 142 -12.40 -32.93 20.88
N ASP A 143 -12.24 -31.84 20.13
CA ASP A 143 -12.01 -31.91 18.69
C ASP A 143 -10.63 -31.35 18.34
N THR A 144 -9.76 -32.26 17.92
CA THR A 144 -8.44 -31.95 17.40
C THR A 144 -8.41 -31.80 15.88
N GLN A 145 -9.38 -32.38 15.16
CA GLN A 145 -9.38 -32.37 13.70
C GLN A 145 -9.69 -30.97 13.17
N GLN A 146 -10.75 -30.32 13.64
CA GLN A 146 -11.05 -28.95 13.23
C GLN A 146 -9.96 -27.97 13.71
N ALA A 147 -9.36 -28.22 14.86
CA ALA A 147 -8.23 -27.44 15.35
C ALA A 147 -7.01 -27.57 14.41
N ALA A 148 -6.69 -28.78 13.95
CA ALA A 148 -5.61 -29.03 13.01
C ALA A 148 -5.89 -28.37 11.64
N LEU A 149 -7.13 -28.40 11.16
CA LEU A 149 -7.53 -27.71 9.93
C LEU A 149 -7.31 -26.20 10.02
N LEU A 150 -7.72 -25.58 11.12
CA LEU A 150 -7.48 -24.15 11.33
C LEU A 150 -5.98 -23.82 11.37
N THR A 151 -5.18 -24.60 12.07
CA THR A 151 -3.73 -24.40 12.14
C THR A 151 -3.09 -24.57 10.76
N GLY A 152 -3.52 -25.57 9.98
CA GLY A 152 -3.05 -25.79 8.61
C GLY A 152 -3.42 -24.64 7.65
N LEU A 153 -4.63 -24.09 7.79
CA LEU A 153 -5.03 -22.89 7.05
C LEU A 153 -4.16 -21.68 7.42
N GLN A 154 -3.90 -21.45 8.71
CA GLN A 154 -3.03 -20.39 9.18
C GLN A 154 -1.63 -20.47 8.60
N GLU A 155 -1.01 -21.65 8.67
CA GLU A 155 0.33 -21.88 8.11
C GLU A 155 0.36 -21.66 6.60
N THR A 156 -0.69 -22.09 5.89
CA THR A 156 -0.79 -21.91 4.43
C THR A 156 -0.93 -20.45 4.06
N LEU A 157 -1.77 -19.69 4.78
CA LEU A 157 -1.92 -18.23 4.60
C LEU A 157 -0.62 -17.50 4.89
N LEU A 158 0.09 -17.85 5.96
CA LEU A 158 1.39 -17.27 6.30
C LEU A 158 2.44 -17.52 5.22
N ARG A 159 2.55 -18.76 4.72
CA ARG A 159 3.49 -19.10 3.63
C ARG A 159 3.17 -18.34 2.36
N LEU A 160 1.89 -18.31 1.95
CA LEU A 160 1.44 -17.57 0.77
C LEU A 160 1.72 -16.08 0.90
N SER A 161 1.43 -15.48 2.05
CA SER A 161 1.69 -14.07 2.32
C SER A 161 3.18 -13.75 2.32
N ALA A 162 4.02 -14.64 2.83
CA ALA A 162 5.48 -14.47 2.79
C ALA A 162 6.00 -14.47 1.35
N VAL A 163 5.51 -15.37 0.49
CA VAL A 163 5.89 -15.43 -0.94
C VAL A 163 5.44 -14.18 -1.68
N VAL A 164 4.17 -13.78 -1.51
CA VAL A 164 3.62 -12.56 -2.13
C VAL A 164 4.36 -11.33 -1.64
N GLY A 165 4.63 -11.24 -0.33
CA GLY A 165 5.39 -10.14 0.26
C GLY A 165 6.81 -10.02 -0.31
N ALA A 166 7.52 -11.14 -0.44
CA ALA A 166 8.85 -11.17 -1.05
C ALA A 166 8.81 -10.73 -2.52
N LEU A 167 7.85 -11.22 -3.30
CA LEU A 167 7.68 -10.85 -4.71
C LEU A 167 7.39 -9.36 -4.87
N VAL A 168 6.49 -8.81 -4.08
CA VAL A 168 6.14 -7.37 -4.10
C VAL A 168 7.34 -6.52 -3.69
N LEU A 169 8.13 -6.97 -2.71
CA LEU A 169 9.33 -6.25 -2.28
C LEU A 169 10.37 -6.20 -3.40
N VAL A 170 10.65 -7.32 -4.06
CA VAL A 170 11.57 -7.36 -5.20
C VAL A 170 11.08 -6.46 -6.34
N LEU A 171 9.80 -6.54 -6.71
CA LEU A 171 9.22 -5.71 -7.76
C LEU A 171 9.30 -4.22 -7.41
N SER A 172 9.01 -3.86 -6.16
CA SER A 172 9.11 -2.48 -5.65
C SER A 172 10.54 -1.93 -5.76
N LEU A 173 11.54 -2.73 -5.39
CA LEU A 173 12.96 -2.34 -5.51
C LEU A 173 13.37 -2.13 -6.97
N VAL A 174 12.96 -3.02 -7.88
CA VAL A 174 13.26 -2.91 -9.30
C VAL A 174 12.62 -1.65 -9.90
N LEU A 175 11.33 -1.43 -9.63
CA LEU A 175 10.60 -0.26 -10.12
C LEU A 175 11.18 1.04 -9.56
N SER A 176 11.46 1.09 -8.25
CA SER A 176 12.05 2.24 -7.59
C SER A 176 13.41 2.60 -8.20
N LYS A 177 14.27 1.60 -8.43
CA LYS A 177 15.58 1.81 -9.06
C LYS A 177 15.45 2.31 -10.50
N ALA A 178 14.54 1.74 -11.29
CA ALA A 178 14.29 2.16 -12.67
C ALA A 178 13.82 3.61 -12.75
N LEU A 179 12.84 3.99 -11.90
CA LEU A 179 12.29 5.34 -11.84
C LEU A 179 13.32 6.37 -11.36
N THR A 180 14.02 6.07 -10.25
CA THR A 180 15.05 6.96 -9.68
C THR A 180 16.18 7.21 -10.68
N ARG A 181 16.59 6.20 -11.46
CA ARG A 181 17.61 6.35 -12.49
C ARG A 181 17.18 7.33 -13.58
N LYS A 182 15.95 7.22 -14.11
CA LYS A 182 15.44 8.13 -15.15
C LYS A 182 15.35 9.58 -14.65
N ILE A 183 14.84 9.77 -13.44
CA ILE A 183 14.77 11.11 -12.81
C ILE A 183 16.16 11.68 -12.57
N GLY A 184 17.12 10.85 -12.17
CA GLY A 184 18.52 11.26 -11.99
C GLY A 184 19.16 11.74 -13.28
N LEU A 185 18.94 11.04 -14.41
CA LEU A 185 19.41 11.46 -15.73
C LEU A 185 18.82 12.81 -16.15
N LEU A 186 17.52 13.00 -15.96
CA LEU A 186 16.85 14.28 -16.27
C LEU A 186 17.41 15.41 -15.42
N LEU A 187 17.57 15.20 -14.12
CA LEU A 187 18.10 16.20 -13.20
C LEU A 187 19.54 16.61 -13.58
N THR A 188 20.37 15.63 -13.98
CA THR A 188 21.74 15.90 -14.46
C THR A 188 21.73 16.75 -15.71
N ALA A 189 20.88 16.44 -16.71
CA ALA A 189 20.75 17.22 -17.91
C ALA A 189 20.26 18.65 -17.64
N ILE A 190 19.28 18.83 -16.75
CA ILE A 190 18.80 20.16 -16.33
C ILE A 190 19.94 20.96 -15.68
N ARG A 191 20.76 20.35 -14.82
CA ARG A 191 21.90 21.04 -14.18
C ARG A 191 22.93 21.49 -15.21
N GLN A 192 23.26 20.64 -16.19
CA GLN A 192 24.23 21.00 -17.23
C GLN A 192 23.74 22.13 -18.14
N VAL A 193 22.48 22.11 -18.53
CA VAL A 193 21.88 23.21 -19.31
C VAL A 193 21.85 24.50 -18.50
N ARG A 194 21.54 24.45 -17.19
CA ARG A 194 21.60 25.61 -16.29
C ARG A 194 23.01 26.20 -16.20
N GLU A 195 24.07 25.38 -16.29
CA GLU A 195 25.48 25.80 -16.27
C GLU A 195 25.96 26.31 -17.65
N GLY A 196 25.06 26.39 -18.65
CA GLY A 196 25.36 26.94 -19.96
C GLY A 196 25.70 25.89 -21.04
N ALA A 197 25.67 24.60 -20.71
CA ALA A 197 25.89 23.52 -21.67
C ALA A 197 24.63 23.25 -22.50
N TYR A 198 24.18 24.20 -23.30
CA TYR A 198 22.93 24.12 -24.06
C TYR A 198 22.92 23.04 -25.16
N SER A 199 24.07 22.40 -25.46
CA SER A 199 24.14 21.26 -26.36
C SER A 199 23.80 19.91 -25.71
N HIS A 200 23.71 19.88 -24.38
CA HIS A 200 23.43 18.64 -23.66
C HIS A 200 21.96 18.24 -23.77
N ARG A 201 21.70 16.94 -23.94
CA ARG A 201 20.34 16.37 -24.04
C ARG A 201 20.14 15.30 -22.99
N ALA A 202 18.92 15.18 -22.50
CA ALA A 202 18.52 14.09 -21.63
C ALA A 202 18.28 12.82 -22.47
N ASP A 203 19.14 11.79 -22.32
CA ASP A 203 18.92 10.47 -22.96
C ASP A 203 17.99 9.61 -22.08
N ILE A 204 16.69 9.89 -22.16
CA ILE A 204 15.65 9.16 -21.44
C ILE A 204 14.81 8.39 -22.45
N ARG A 205 14.97 7.04 -22.42
CA ARG A 205 14.25 6.15 -23.33
C ARG A 205 13.02 5.55 -22.66
N GLY A 206 11.93 5.45 -23.40
CA GLY A 206 10.70 4.84 -22.95
C GLY A 206 9.47 5.44 -23.63
N ARG A 207 8.31 5.00 -23.17
CA ARG A 207 6.98 5.51 -23.59
C ARG A 207 6.16 5.98 -22.39
N ASP A 208 6.81 6.14 -21.25
CA ASP A 208 6.20 6.61 -20.01
C ASP A 208 6.26 8.15 -19.91
N GLU A 209 5.60 8.69 -18.91
CA GLU A 209 5.49 10.14 -18.65
C GLU A 209 6.87 10.78 -18.43
N ILE A 210 7.83 10.04 -17.87
CA ILE A 210 9.20 10.54 -17.64
C ILE A 210 9.96 10.70 -18.96
N ALA A 211 9.75 9.78 -19.90
CA ALA A 211 10.31 9.90 -21.24
C ALA A 211 9.70 11.10 -21.99
N GLN A 212 8.40 11.34 -21.84
CA GLN A 212 7.73 12.50 -22.42
C GLN A 212 8.29 13.81 -21.87
N ILE A 213 8.49 13.92 -20.54
CA ILE A 213 9.16 15.09 -19.93
C ILE A 213 10.57 15.27 -20.50
N GLY A 214 11.32 14.19 -20.73
CA GLY A 214 12.63 14.23 -21.36
C GLY A 214 12.59 14.80 -22.79
N TYR A 215 11.60 14.43 -23.59
CA TYR A 215 11.42 14.99 -24.94
C TYR A 215 11.07 16.49 -24.91
N GLU A 216 10.18 16.90 -24.05
CA GLU A 216 9.83 18.31 -23.89
C GLU A 216 11.02 19.14 -23.41
N PHE A 217 11.78 18.60 -22.44
CA PHE A 217 13.03 19.22 -21.98
C PHE A 217 14.03 19.41 -23.12
N ASN A 218 14.23 18.39 -23.96
CA ASN A 218 15.15 18.47 -25.10
C ASN A 218 14.68 19.51 -26.13
N SER A 219 13.37 19.59 -26.40
CA SER A 219 12.76 20.60 -27.29
C SER A 219 12.99 22.04 -26.75
N LEU A 220 12.81 22.27 -25.46
CA LEU A 220 13.14 23.54 -24.82
C LEU A 220 14.63 23.88 -24.91
N THR A 221 15.49 22.88 -24.72
CA THR A 221 16.96 23.07 -24.81
C THR A 221 17.39 23.41 -26.24
N ASP A 222 16.75 22.82 -27.27
CA ASP A 222 16.99 23.17 -28.69
C ASP A 222 16.67 24.65 -28.96
N ARG A 223 15.53 25.12 -28.46
CA ARG A 223 15.15 26.54 -28.59
C ARG A 223 16.14 27.47 -27.88
N LEU A 224 16.54 27.10 -26.63
CA LEU A 224 17.54 27.86 -25.89
C LEU A 224 18.87 27.91 -26.60
N GLN A 225 19.36 26.80 -27.16
CA GLN A 225 20.61 26.73 -27.93
C GLN A 225 20.55 27.63 -29.16
N THR A 226 19.45 27.57 -29.89
CA THR A 226 19.24 28.41 -31.09
C THR A 226 19.25 29.89 -30.73
N THR A 227 18.50 30.27 -29.70
CA THR A 227 18.43 31.68 -29.21
C THR A 227 19.78 32.17 -28.74
N GLU A 228 20.53 31.39 -27.96
CA GLU A 228 21.84 31.77 -27.47
C GLU A 228 22.87 31.86 -28.61
N THR A 229 22.80 30.99 -29.60
CA THR A 229 23.65 31.06 -30.79
C THR A 229 23.36 32.31 -31.63
N ALA A 230 22.07 32.63 -31.82
CA ALA A 230 21.65 33.86 -32.50
C ALA A 230 22.13 35.11 -31.75
N ARG A 231 21.96 35.12 -30.41
CA ARG A 231 22.44 36.22 -29.55
C ARG A 231 23.94 36.43 -29.64
N ARG A 232 24.73 35.33 -29.62
CA ARG A 232 26.20 35.43 -29.74
C ARG A 232 26.62 35.96 -31.12
N ARG A 233 25.97 35.51 -32.19
CA ARG A 233 26.21 36.04 -33.52
C ARG A 233 25.89 37.52 -33.60
N PHE A 234 24.71 37.90 -33.12
CA PHE A 234 24.29 39.32 -33.10
C PHE A 234 25.33 40.21 -32.37
N VAL A 235 25.81 39.82 -31.19
CA VAL A 235 26.84 40.56 -30.45
C VAL A 235 28.14 40.62 -31.20
N SER A 236 28.56 39.52 -31.87
CA SER A 236 29.78 39.48 -32.67
C SER A 236 29.68 40.39 -33.90
N ASP A 237 28.60 40.29 -34.64
CA ASP A 237 28.36 41.06 -35.88
C ASP A 237 28.26 42.55 -35.55
N ALA A 238 27.53 42.91 -34.52
CA ALA A 238 27.41 44.28 -34.04
C ALA A 238 28.77 44.83 -33.63
N SER A 239 29.59 44.05 -32.93
CA SER A 239 30.94 44.44 -32.55
C SER A 239 31.87 44.71 -33.74
N HIS A 240 31.75 43.86 -34.79
CA HIS A 240 32.50 44.06 -36.04
C HIS A 240 32.06 45.26 -36.82
N GLU A 241 30.75 45.46 -36.98
CA GLU A 241 30.15 46.63 -37.69
C GLU A 241 30.45 47.98 -37.02
N LEU A 242 30.57 48.00 -35.70
CA LEU A 242 30.95 49.18 -34.90
C LEU A 242 32.43 49.45 -34.91
N LYS A 243 33.31 48.40 -34.94
CA LYS A 243 34.78 48.55 -34.87
C LYS A 243 35.36 49.20 -36.14
N THR A 244 34.78 48.90 -37.31
CA THR A 244 35.30 49.35 -38.61
C THR A 244 35.23 50.90 -38.73
N PRO A 245 34.03 51.57 -38.61
CA PRO A 245 33.93 53.01 -38.69
C PRO A 245 34.72 53.74 -37.57
N LEU A 246 34.75 53.13 -36.35
CA LEU A 246 35.48 53.68 -35.25
C LEU A 246 37.01 53.68 -35.52
N ALA A 247 37.55 52.63 -36.17
CA ALA A 247 38.93 52.58 -36.59
C ALA A 247 39.27 53.62 -37.68
N ALA A 248 38.32 53.84 -38.63
CA ALA A 248 38.47 54.91 -39.63
C ALA A 248 38.51 56.28 -39.02
N ILE A 249 37.57 56.60 -38.13
CA ILE A 249 37.53 57.86 -37.41
C ILE A 249 38.83 58.09 -36.66
N ARG A 250 39.34 57.05 -35.95
CA ARG A 250 40.58 57.14 -35.21
C ARG A 250 41.80 57.40 -36.13
N LEU A 251 41.90 56.67 -37.25
CA LEU A 251 42.98 56.81 -38.21
C LEU A 251 43.01 58.28 -38.79
N LEU A 252 41.86 58.78 -39.21
CA LEU A 252 41.74 60.14 -39.77
C LEU A 252 42.11 61.19 -38.72
N SER A 253 41.63 60.99 -37.48
CA SER A 253 41.94 61.89 -36.35
C SER A 253 43.46 61.91 -36.03
N ASP A 254 44.06 60.68 -35.94
CA ASP A 254 45.51 60.52 -35.69
C ASP A 254 46.32 61.16 -36.82
N SER A 255 45.88 61.06 -38.11
CA SER A 255 46.52 61.69 -39.25
C SER A 255 46.49 63.23 -39.16
N ILE A 256 45.37 63.81 -38.76
CA ILE A 256 45.28 65.25 -38.49
C ILE A 256 46.24 65.70 -37.38
N LEU A 257 46.32 64.95 -36.28
CA LEU A 257 47.08 65.32 -35.11
C LEU A 257 48.59 65.17 -35.28
N GLN A 258 49.06 64.22 -36.13
CA GLN A 258 50.48 63.88 -36.28
C GLN A 258 51.14 64.61 -37.46
N THR A 259 50.41 65.31 -38.34
CA THR A 259 50.95 66.02 -39.51
C THR A 259 51.15 67.49 -39.15
N GLU A 260 52.40 67.93 -38.98
CA GLU A 260 52.77 69.30 -38.56
C GLU A 260 52.30 70.41 -39.59
N ASN A 261 52.17 70.09 -40.86
CA ASN A 261 51.76 71.03 -41.93
C ASN A 261 50.71 70.40 -42.91
N ILE A 262 49.58 70.10 -42.39
CA ILE A 262 48.47 69.61 -43.21
C ILE A 262 47.79 70.83 -43.86
N ASP A 263 47.51 70.72 -45.17
CA ASP A 263 46.80 71.83 -45.87
C ASP A 263 45.34 71.89 -45.42
N PRO A 264 44.72 73.10 -45.45
CA PRO A 264 43.35 73.29 -44.97
C PRO A 264 42.31 72.52 -45.76
N GLU A 265 42.54 72.14 -47.01
CA GLU A 265 41.64 71.41 -47.87
C GLU A 265 41.61 69.92 -47.45
N THR A 266 42.78 69.33 -47.29
CA THR A 266 42.95 67.95 -46.74
C THR A 266 42.36 67.84 -45.32
N THR A 267 42.58 68.85 -44.47
CA THR A 267 41.99 68.89 -43.11
C THR A 267 40.46 68.86 -43.19
N LYS A 268 39.85 69.67 -44.12
CA LYS A 268 38.40 69.74 -44.31
C LYS A 268 37.87 68.40 -44.84
N GLU A 269 38.61 67.71 -45.74
CA GLU A 269 38.24 66.39 -46.27
C GLU A 269 38.23 65.34 -45.13
N PHE A 270 39.29 65.27 -44.34
CA PHE A 270 39.33 64.32 -43.20
C PHE A 270 38.24 64.59 -42.16
N VAL A 271 37.95 65.81 -41.81
CA VAL A 271 36.87 66.17 -40.89
C VAL A 271 35.51 65.79 -41.50
N THR A 272 35.30 65.94 -42.82
CA THR A 272 34.08 65.56 -43.51
C THR A 272 33.90 64.02 -43.49
N ASP A 273 34.99 63.28 -43.68
CA ASP A 273 35.00 61.81 -43.64
C ASP A 273 34.75 61.28 -42.22
N ILE A 274 35.31 61.93 -41.21
CA ILE A 274 34.99 61.65 -39.78
C ILE A 274 33.46 61.85 -39.56
N GLY A 275 32.88 62.95 -40.07
CA GLY A 275 31.47 63.23 -39.97
C GLY A 275 30.62 62.14 -40.62
N ARG A 276 31.01 61.67 -41.81
CA ARG A 276 30.28 60.57 -42.50
C ARG A 276 30.34 59.24 -41.73
N GLU A 277 31.51 58.88 -41.16
CA GLU A 277 31.61 57.65 -40.35
C GLU A 277 30.88 57.75 -39.03
N ALA A 278 30.79 58.96 -38.42
CA ALA A 278 29.99 59.20 -37.21
C ALA A 278 28.49 59.06 -37.51
N GLU A 279 27.99 59.58 -38.65
CA GLU A 279 26.61 59.37 -39.08
C GLU A 279 26.30 57.90 -39.38
N ARG A 280 27.26 57.17 -39.94
CA ARG A 280 27.15 55.72 -40.16
C ARG A 280 27.05 54.96 -38.83
N LEU A 281 27.86 55.29 -37.85
CA LEU A 281 27.78 54.71 -36.47
C LEU A 281 26.42 54.98 -35.83
N SER A 282 25.88 56.21 -35.97
CA SER A 282 24.56 56.55 -35.47
C SER A 282 23.48 55.67 -36.07
N ARG A 283 23.50 55.47 -37.37
CA ARG A 283 22.52 54.58 -38.07
C ARG A 283 22.65 53.12 -37.60
N ILE A 284 23.88 52.60 -37.49
CA ILE A 284 24.11 51.23 -37.01
C ILE A 284 23.54 51.06 -35.57
N THR A 285 23.79 52.03 -34.70
CA THR A 285 23.25 51.96 -33.31
C THR A 285 21.75 52.06 -33.25
N GLU A 286 21.11 52.89 -34.10
CA GLU A 286 19.66 52.96 -34.20
C GLU A 286 19.03 51.66 -34.71
N ASP A 287 19.63 51.04 -35.73
CA ASP A 287 19.20 49.75 -36.26
C ASP A 287 19.32 48.63 -35.21
N LEU A 288 20.44 48.56 -34.45
CA LEU A 288 20.62 47.65 -33.35
C LEU A 288 19.58 47.85 -32.25
N LEU A 289 19.29 49.11 -31.87
CA LEU A 289 18.25 49.42 -30.87
C LEU A 289 16.86 49.03 -31.35
N ARG A 290 16.57 49.20 -32.64
CA ARG A 290 15.30 48.79 -33.23
C ARG A 290 15.12 47.29 -33.22
N LEU A 291 16.16 46.54 -33.57
CA LEU A 291 16.16 45.07 -33.51
C LEU A 291 15.96 44.57 -32.07
N THR A 292 16.62 45.15 -31.06
CA THR A 292 16.45 44.72 -29.67
C THR A 292 15.05 45.01 -29.11
N ARG A 293 14.37 46.10 -29.59
CA ARG A 293 12.99 46.40 -29.21
C ARG A 293 12.00 45.42 -29.82
N LEU A 294 12.21 44.97 -31.06
CA LEU A 294 11.36 43.98 -31.72
C LEU A 294 11.46 42.63 -31.04
N ASP A 295 12.68 42.25 -30.58
CA ASP A 295 12.92 41.00 -29.88
C ASP A 295 12.33 40.96 -28.46
N SER A 296 12.23 42.10 -27.80
CA SER A 296 11.65 42.22 -26.45
C SER A 296 10.12 42.20 -26.39
N GLY A 297 9.42 42.14 -27.54
CA GLY A 297 7.96 42.07 -27.59
C GLY A 297 7.21 43.28 -27.05
N VAL A 298 7.90 44.39 -26.83
CA VAL A 298 7.30 45.69 -26.43
C VAL A 298 7.00 46.49 -27.70
N LEU A 299 5.80 46.29 -28.24
CA LEU A 299 5.15 47.18 -29.19
C LEU A 299 4.44 48.26 -28.38
#